data_7000a8be38381ec8d475c0b0ce6c71ee
#
_entry.id   7000a8be38381ec8d475c0b0ce6c71ee
#
_cell.length_a   1.000
_cell.length_b   1.000
_cell.length_c   1.000
_cell.angle_alpha   90.00
_cell.angle_beta   90.00
_cell.angle_gamma   90.00
#
_symmetry.space_group_name_H-M   'P 1'
#
loop_
_entity.id
_entity.type
_entity.pdbx_description
1 polymer ?
#
loop_
_entity_poly.entity_id
_entity_poly.type
_entity_poly.pdbx_seq_one_letter_code
_entity_poly.pdbx_strand_id
1 'polypeptide(L)'
;MTALKLPSLPFALEPAGSPPPGCRVRSGVMTLTAAARTDMFVDPAGTGPVPDAGRFVGLPPAGDFTLAAQVSVEFASMYDAGVLLLHAAERDWAKLCFEYSPQLKPTAVTVVTRGTSDDCNSFEVDGSTLWLRITRSGAAWAFHASTDGAWWRLLRYFTLGLELVRVGFLAQSPAGAGCAATFDHVTFRPGAPENLRDGS
;
A
#
# COMPACT_ATOMS: atom_id res chain seq x y z
N MET A 1 -14.73 -5.92 14.01
CA MET A 1 -13.84 -4.80 14.42
C MET A 1 -14.50 -3.49 14.05
N THR A 2 -14.27 -2.43 14.83
CA THR A 2 -14.85 -1.11 14.61
C THR A 2 -14.06 -0.34 13.54
N ALA A 3 -14.72 0.53 12.78
CA ALA A 3 -14.06 1.42 11.85
C ALA A 3 -13.02 2.30 12.58
N LEU A 4 -11.89 2.50 11.94
CA LEU A 4 -10.74 3.24 12.47
C LEU A 4 -10.73 4.66 11.90
N LYS A 5 -10.41 5.63 12.73
CA LYS A 5 -10.19 7.02 12.31
C LYS A 5 -8.72 7.39 12.51
N LEU A 6 -8.05 7.78 11.43
CA LEU A 6 -6.77 8.49 11.49
C LEU A 6 -7.04 9.99 11.39
N PRO A 7 -6.47 10.83 12.27
CA PRO A 7 -6.74 12.28 12.28
C PRO A 7 -6.44 12.98 10.95
N SER A 8 -5.47 12.46 10.19
CA SER A 8 -5.05 12.99 8.88
C SER A 8 -5.95 12.59 7.71
N LEU A 9 -6.89 11.65 7.90
CA LEU A 9 -7.78 11.18 6.85
C LEU A 9 -9.20 11.76 7.01
N PRO A 10 -9.82 12.30 5.94
CA PRO A 10 -11.19 12.82 5.98
C PRO A 10 -12.27 11.72 5.94
N PHE A 11 -11.87 10.44 5.96
CA PHE A 11 -12.75 9.27 5.93
C PHE A 11 -12.30 8.21 6.95
N ALA A 12 -13.22 7.34 7.33
CA ALA A 12 -12.93 6.20 8.19
C ALA A 12 -12.38 5.02 7.39
N LEU A 13 -11.55 4.22 8.03
CA LEU A 13 -11.01 2.98 7.50
C LEU A 13 -11.75 1.79 8.11
N GLU A 14 -12.22 0.88 7.28
CA GLU A 14 -12.89 -0.36 7.67
C GLU A 14 -11.92 -1.54 7.53
N PRO A 15 -11.91 -2.48 8.48
CA PRO A 15 -11.11 -3.69 8.36
C PRO A 15 -11.68 -4.60 7.27
N ALA A 16 -10.80 -5.21 6.49
CA ALA A 16 -11.12 -6.20 5.47
C ALA A 16 -10.02 -7.26 5.42
N GLY A 17 -10.27 -8.38 4.72
CA GLY A 17 -9.37 -9.52 4.67
C GLY A 17 -9.63 -10.52 5.80
N SER A 18 -8.98 -11.71 5.70
CA SER A 18 -9.15 -12.80 6.65
C SER A 18 -7.81 -13.54 6.86
N PRO A 19 -7.26 -13.52 8.07
CA PRO A 19 -7.75 -12.82 9.27
C PRO A 19 -7.60 -11.31 9.15
N PRO A 20 -8.42 -10.52 9.87
CA PRO A 20 -8.24 -9.09 9.92
C PRO A 20 -6.90 -8.76 10.61
N PRO A 21 -6.21 -7.68 10.19
CA PRO A 21 -4.90 -7.36 10.75
C PRO A 21 -5.01 -6.90 12.20
N GLY A 22 -4.00 -7.21 13.00
CA GLY A 22 -3.77 -6.49 14.23
C GLY A 22 -3.54 -5.01 13.91
N CYS A 23 -4.15 -4.10 14.67
CA CYS A 23 -4.01 -2.67 14.44
C CYS A 23 -3.86 -1.90 15.75
N ARG A 24 -2.90 -0.98 15.76
CA ARG A 24 -2.75 0.00 16.84
C ARG A 24 -2.55 1.38 16.22
N VAL A 25 -3.28 2.36 16.73
CA VAL A 25 -3.08 3.78 16.40
C VAL A 25 -2.68 4.52 17.66
N ARG A 26 -1.58 5.26 17.62
CA ARG A 26 -1.10 6.10 18.70
C ARG A 26 -0.50 7.40 18.16
N SER A 27 -1.01 8.54 18.61
CA SER A 27 -0.53 9.87 18.17
C SER A 27 -0.46 10.06 16.65
N GLY A 28 -1.44 9.51 15.91
CA GLY A 28 -1.48 9.60 14.45
C GLY A 28 -0.64 8.56 13.70
N VAL A 29 0.20 7.80 14.40
CA VAL A 29 0.97 6.69 13.83
C VAL A 29 0.14 5.42 13.86
N MET A 30 0.07 4.72 12.73
CA MET A 30 -0.65 3.45 12.60
C MET A 30 0.34 2.31 12.44
N THR A 31 0.21 1.27 13.28
CA THR A 31 0.95 0.02 13.13
C THR A 31 -0.02 -1.10 12.82
N LEU A 32 0.24 -1.82 11.73
CA LEU A 32 -0.47 -3.05 11.35
C LEU A 32 0.43 -4.26 11.59
N THR A 33 -0.17 -5.33 12.12
CA THR A 33 0.51 -6.62 12.25
C THR A 33 -0.09 -7.61 11.26
N ALA A 34 0.72 -8.04 10.30
CA ALA A 34 0.36 -9.09 9.34
C ALA A 34 0.26 -10.45 10.05
N ALA A 35 -0.71 -11.26 9.67
CA ALA A 35 -0.72 -12.66 10.04
C ALA A 35 0.29 -13.45 9.20
N ALA A 36 0.73 -14.60 9.75
CA ALA A 36 1.63 -15.52 9.05
C ALA A 36 1.00 -16.02 7.75
N ARG A 37 1.80 -16.14 6.70
CA ARG A 37 1.42 -16.74 5.43
C ARG A 37 0.24 -16.03 4.73
N THR A 38 0.16 -14.71 4.83
CA THR A 38 -0.89 -13.91 4.18
C THR A 38 -0.31 -12.98 3.12
N ASP A 39 -1.05 -12.81 2.01
CA ASP A 39 -0.71 -11.89 0.92
C ASP A 39 -1.98 -11.35 0.24
N MET A 40 -1.80 -10.38 -0.63
CA MET A 40 -2.71 -10.01 -1.72
C MET A 40 -1.96 -10.17 -3.04
N PHE A 41 -2.04 -11.36 -3.63
CA PHE A 41 -1.38 -11.67 -4.90
C PHE A 41 -2.16 -12.73 -5.66
N VAL A 42 -2.36 -12.54 -6.96
CA VAL A 42 -2.97 -13.50 -7.87
C VAL A 42 -1.91 -13.88 -8.89
N ASP A 43 -1.24 -14.99 -8.64
CA ASP A 43 -0.12 -15.46 -9.45
C ASP A 43 -0.51 -15.63 -10.93
N PRO A 44 0.14 -14.93 -11.88
CA PRO A 44 -0.12 -15.10 -13.30
C PRO A 44 0.23 -16.51 -13.81
N ALA A 45 1.09 -17.26 -13.12
CA ALA A 45 1.38 -18.67 -13.43
C ALA A 45 0.29 -19.64 -12.90
N GLY A 46 -0.70 -19.14 -12.16
CA GLY A 46 -1.84 -19.92 -11.69
C GLY A 46 -1.54 -20.84 -10.51
N THR A 47 -0.48 -20.61 -9.76
CA THR A 47 -0.20 -21.33 -8.52
C THR A 47 -1.19 -20.88 -7.44
N GLY A 48 -2.03 -21.76 -7.00
CA GLY A 48 -3.05 -21.77 -5.94
C GLY A 48 -3.41 -20.49 -5.16
N PRO A 49 -4.49 -20.49 -4.40
CA PRO A 49 -4.93 -19.33 -3.64
C PRO A 49 -3.94 -19.03 -2.50
N VAL A 50 -3.52 -17.78 -2.38
CA VAL A 50 -2.80 -17.28 -1.22
C VAL A 50 -3.83 -16.78 -0.19
N PRO A 51 -3.68 -17.07 1.12
CA PRO A 51 -4.54 -16.52 2.15
C PRO A 51 -4.56 -14.97 2.11
N ASP A 52 -5.75 -14.41 2.13
CA ASP A 52 -5.99 -12.98 1.96
C ASP A 52 -5.39 -12.15 3.11
N ALA A 53 -4.54 -11.18 2.81
CA ALA A 53 -3.93 -10.33 3.82
C ALA A 53 -4.93 -9.33 4.43
N GLY A 54 -4.83 -9.17 5.74
CA GLY A 54 -5.63 -8.20 6.47
C GLY A 54 -5.26 -6.76 6.12
N ARG A 55 -6.28 -5.91 5.93
CA ARG A 55 -6.16 -4.53 5.49
C ARG A 55 -7.16 -3.60 6.15
N PHE A 56 -6.90 -2.31 6.12
CA PHE A 56 -7.83 -1.26 6.47
C PHE A 56 -8.02 -0.35 5.26
N VAL A 57 -9.26 -0.22 4.78
CA VAL A 57 -9.59 0.56 3.58
C VAL A 57 -10.81 1.45 3.82
N GLY A 58 -10.84 2.62 3.20
CA GLY A 58 -11.96 3.56 3.27
C GLY A 58 -12.22 4.22 1.92
N LEU A 59 -13.40 4.78 1.74
CA LEU A 59 -13.76 5.50 0.53
C LEU A 59 -13.32 6.96 0.67
N PRO A 60 -12.36 7.43 -0.15
CA PRO A 60 -11.94 8.82 -0.13
C PRO A 60 -13.03 9.74 -0.70
N PRO A 61 -13.01 11.05 -0.38
CA PRO A 61 -13.83 12.04 -1.07
C PRO A 61 -13.65 12.00 -2.58
N ALA A 62 -14.68 12.42 -3.32
CA ALA A 62 -14.61 12.53 -4.78
C ALA A 62 -13.55 13.55 -5.23
N GLY A 63 -13.02 13.35 -6.43
CA GLY A 63 -12.02 14.24 -7.04
C GLY A 63 -10.59 13.70 -6.91
N ASP A 64 -9.65 14.53 -7.35
CA ASP A 64 -8.22 14.23 -7.31
C ASP A 64 -7.67 14.42 -5.90
N PHE A 65 -6.71 13.60 -5.54
CA PHE A 65 -6.05 13.66 -4.23
C PHE A 65 -4.68 12.98 -4.24
N THR A 66 -3.90 13.27 -3.20
CA THR A 66 -2.72 12.50 -2.82
C THR A 66 -2.87 11.93 -1.42
N LEU A 67 -2.52 10.64 -1.27
CA LEU A 67 -2.33 9.96 0.02
C LEU A 67 -0.85 9.58 0.13
N ALA A 68 -0.18 10.03 1.17
CA ALA A 68 1.22 9.67 1.41
C ALA A 68 1.44 9.25 2.86
N ALA A 69 2.45 8.40 3.06
CA ALA A 69 2.92 7.97 4.37
C ALA A 69 4.41 7.62 4.33
N GLN A 70 5.10 7.80 5.43
CA GLN A 70 6.39 7.15 5.68
C GLN A 70 6.12 5.76 6.23
N VAL A 71 6.69 4.75 5.57
CA VAL A 71 6.48 3.33 5.90
C VAL A 71 7.77 2.74 6.42
N SER A 72 7.68 2.02 7.54
CA SER A 72 8.73 1.16 8.06
C SER A 72 8.20 -0.23 8.29
N VAL A 73 9.03 -1.26 8.10
CA VAL A 73 8.64 -2.66 8.26
C VAL A 73 9.69 -3.38 9.09
N GLU A 74 9.22 -4.16 10.06
CA GLU A 74 10.05 -5.12 10.80
C GLU A 74 10.27 -6.34 9.92
N PHE A 75 11.17 -6.22 8.94
CA PHE A 75 11.48 -7.28 7.99
C PHE A 75 12.10 -8.50 8.68
N ALA A 76 11.49 -9.67 8.51
CA ALA A 76 11.97 -10.94 9.03
C ALA A 76 12.05 -12.02 7.94
N SER A 77 11.19 -11.95 6.94
CA SER A 77 11.07 -12.93 5.87
C SER A 77 10.86 -12.27 4.52
N MET A 78 11.19 -12.98 3.45
CA MET A 78 10.90 -12.54 2.06
C MET A 78 9.44 -12.15 1.92
N TYR A 79 9.21 -11.05 1.19
CA TYR A 79 7.90 -10.48 0.88
C TYR A 79 7.15 -9.87 2.07
N ASP A 80 7.77 -9.80 3.28
CA ASP A 80 7.24 -8.96 4.34
C ASP A 80 7.10 -7.53 3.83
N ALA A 81 5.92 -6.92 3.97
CA ALA A 81 5.69 -5.59 3.41
C ALA A 81 4.71 -4.74 4.21
N GLY A 82 4.96 -3.42 4.14
CA GLY A 82 3.99 -2.37 4.45
C GLY A 82 3.52 -1.71 3.14
N VAL A 83 2.22 -1.51 2.99
CA VAL A 83 1.59 -1.23 1.70
C VAL A 83 0.59 -0.09 1.80
N LEU A 84 0.66 0.86 0.87
CA LEU A 84 -0.48 1.69 0.49
C LEU A 84 -1.30 0.97 -0.57
N LEU A 85 -2.61 0.85 -0.36
CA LEU A 85 -3.50 0.00 -1.15
C LEU A 85 -4.57 0.82 -1.87
N LEU A 86 -4.81 0.49 -3.14
CA LEU A 86 -6.02 0.78 -3.89
C LEU A 86 -6.85 -0.50 -4.00
N HIS A 87 -8.10 -0.48 -3.56
CA HIS A 87 -8.98 -1.64 -3.56
C HIS A 87 -10.32 -1.31 -4.21
N ALA A 88 -10.56 -1.84 -5.39
CA ALA A 88 -11.79 -1.62 -6.15
C ALA A 88 -12.74 -2.83 -6.06
N ALA A 89 -12.20 -4.06 -6.21
CA ALA A 89 -12.94 -5.30 -6.13
C ALA A 89 -12.01 -6.44 -5.68
N GLU A 90 -12.56 -7.64 -5.50
CA GLU A 90 -11.84 -8.84 -5.03
C GLU A 90 -10.61 -9.18 -5.90
N ARG A 91 -10.70 -8.93 -7.21
CA ARG A 91 -9.63 -9.19 -8.19
C ARG A 91 -9.20 -7.95 -8.97
N ASP A 92 -9.53 -6.75 -8.46
CA ASP A 92 -9.17 -5.47 -9.03
C ASP A 92 -8.65 -4.54 -7.93
N TRP A 93 -7.34 -4.44 -7.80
CA TRP A 93 -6.66 -3.66 -6.79
C TRP A 93 -5.22 -3.33 -7.22
N ALA A 94 -4.56 -2.42 -6.49
CA ALA A 94 -3.13 -2.14 -6.70
C ALA A 94 -2.43 -1.86 -5.38
N LYS A 95 -1.21 -2.36 -5.25
CA LYS A 95 -0.32 -2.18 -4.09
C LYS A 95 0.88 -1.32 -4.46
N LEU A 96 1.22 -0.40 -3.56
CA LEU A 96 2.50 0.28 -3.51
C LEU A 96 3.19 -0.15 -2.22
N CYS A 97 4.27 -0.92 -2.34
CA CYS A 97 4.87 -1.67 -1.25
C CYS A 97 6.26 -1.15 -0.88
N PHE A 98 6.55 -1.14 0.41
CA PHE A 98 7.90 -1.24 0.93
C PHE A 98 8.08 -2.67 1.40
N GLU A 99 8.88 -3.46 0.67
CA GLU A 99 8.88 -4.93 0.73
C GLU A 99 10.29 -5.48 0.86
N TYR A 100 10.43 -6.62 1.51
CA TYR A 100 11.68 -7.36 1.61
C TYR A 100 11.82 -8.34 0.45
N SER A 101 12.72 -8.04 -0.49
CA SER A 101 12.92 -8.85 -1.69
C SER A 101 13.47 -10.25 -1.40
N PRO A 102 13.43 -11.19 -2.37
CA PRO A 102 14.09 -12.49 -2.24
C PRO A 102 15.60 -12.40 -2.00
N GLN A 103 16.24 -11.28 -2.39
CA GLN A 103 17.65 -10.99 -2.14
C GLN A 103 17.90 -10.42 -0.73
N LEU A 104 16.86 -10.36 0.11
CA LEU A 104 16.89 -9.80 1.46
C LEU A 104 17.30 -8.33 1.45
N LYS A 105 16.71 -7.56 0.52
CA LYS A 105 16.89 -6.12 0.37
C LYS A 105 15.55 -5.40 0.50
N PRO A 106 15.46 -4.34 1.32
CA PRO A 106 14.31 -3.47 1.29
C PRO A 106 14.14 -2.87 -0.11
N THR A 107 12.95 -2.98 -0.69
CA THR A 107 12.70 -2.65 -2.09
C THR A 107 11.35 -1.94 -2.24
N ALA A 108 11.29 -0.93 -3.11
CA ALA A 108 10.03 -0.35 -3.56
C ALA A 108 9.43 -1.27 -4.64
N VAL A 109 8.23 -1.78 -4.39
CA VAL A 109 7.54 -2.72 -5.30
C VAL A 109 6.15 -2.19 -5.62
N THR A 110 5.69 -2.40 -6.84
CA THR A 110 4.33 -2.07 -7.26
C THR A 110 3.64 -3.29 -7.85
N VAL A 111 2.38 -3.50 -7.49
CA VAL A 111 1.55 -4.58 -8.05
C VAL A 111 0.24 -3.97 -8.54
N VAL A 112 -0.17 -4.30 -9.75
CA VAL A 112 -1.50 -3.97 -10.28
C VAL A 112 -2.20 -5.25 -10.66
N THR A 113 -3.37 -5.50 -10.05
CA THR A 113 -4.16 -6.70 -10.31
C THR A 113 -5.43 -6.32 -11.05
N ARG A 114 -5.64 -6.99 -12.17
CA ARG A 114 -6.87 -6.99 -12.98
C ARG A 114 -7.15 -8.43 -13.37
N GLY A 115 -7.78 -9.17 -12.45
CA GLY A 115 -7.91 -10.62 -12.56
C GLY A 115 -6.65 -11.39 -12.17
N THR A 116 -5.48 -11.01 -12.68
CA THR A 116 -4.14 -11.50 -12.32
C THR A 116 -3.22 -10.34 -11.94
N SER A 117 -2.22 -10.63 -11.11
CA SER A 117 -1.25 -9.63 -10.65
C SER A 117 -0.16 -9.40 -11.70
N ASP A 118 0.21 -8.14 -11.85
CA ASP A 118 1.33 -7.63 -12.62
C ASP A 118 2.23 -6.88 -11.63
N ASP A 119 3.32 -7.50 -11.21
CA ASP A 119 4.25 -6.94 -10.23
C ASP A 119 5.52 -6.38 -10.88
N CYS A 120 6.11 -5.40 -10.22
CA CYS A 120 7.32 -4.75 -10.68
C CYS A 120 8.17 -4.30 -9.49
N ASN A 121 9.38 -4.84 -9.40
CA ASN A 121 10.41 -4.33 -8.51
C ASN A 121 10.98 -3.03 -9.10
N SER A 122 10.97 -1.95 -8.32
CA SER A 122 11.39 -0.64 -8.80
C SER A 122 12.84 -0.33 -8.44
N PHE A 123 13.15 -0.19 -7.15
CA PHE A 123 14.52 0.07 -6.70
C PHE A 123 14.74 -0.41 -5.26
N GLU A 124 15.98 -0.78 -4.96
CA GLU A 124 16.42 -1.09 -3.60
C GLU A 124 16.56 0.18 -2.76
N VAL A 125 16.29 0.05 -1.47
CA VAL A 125 16.30 1.15 -0.50
C VAL A 125 17.37 0.87 0.55
N ASP A 126 18.30 1.79 0.68
CA ASP A 126 19.25 1.77 1.79
C ASP A 126 18.59 2.37 3.03
N GLY A 127 18.22 1.51 3.98
CA GLY A 127 17.56 1.92 5.23
C GLY A 127 16.28 1.16 5.54
N SER A 128 15.62 1.57 6.62
CA SER A 128 14.46 0.89 7.20
C SER A 128 13.13 1.64 6.96
N THR A 129 13.15 2.73 6.20
CA THR A 129 11.97 3.57 5.93
C THR A 129 11.90 3.99 4.48
N LEU A 130 10.70 4.10 3.95
CA LEU A 130 10.43 4.60 2.61
C LEU A 130 9.15 5.45 2.64
N TRP A 131 9.17 6.60 2.01
CA TRP A 131 7.96 7.36 1.74
C TRP A 131 7.24 6.81 0.52
N LEU A 132 5.96 6.52 0.68
CA LEU A 132 5.06 6.05 -0.37
C LEU A 132 3.97 7.09 -0.62
N ARG A 133 3.58 7.29 -1.89
CA ARG A 133 2.51 8.21 -2.27
C ARG A 133 1.66 7.64 -3.39
N ILE A 134 0.35 7.61 -3.16
CA ILE A 134 -0.68 7.33 -4.16
C ILE A 134 -1.30 8.66 -4.58
N THR A 135 -1.46 8.87 -5.88
CA THR A 135 -2.17 10.02 -6.44
C THR A 135 -3.30 9.54 -7.34
N ARG A 136 -4.50 10.13 -7.17
CA ARG A 136 -5.58 10.08 -8.14
C ARG A 136 -5.52 11.33 -9.02
N SER A 137 -5.60 11.14 -10.34
CA SER A 137 -5.69 12.23 -11.33
C SER A 137 -6.72 11.83 -12.39
N GLY A 138 -7.94 12.30 -12.24
CA GLY A 138 -9.08 11.85 -13.03
C GLY A 138 -9.33 10.35 -12.90
N ALA A 139 -9.27 9.63 -14.01
CA ALA A 139 -9.39 8.17 -14.05
C ALA A 139 -8.05 7.44 -13.81
N ALA A 140 -6.94 8.17 -13.75
CA ALA A 140 -5.61 7.60 -13.62
C ALA A 140 -5.12 7.60 -12.16
N TRP A 141 -4.20 6.66 -11.89
CA TRP A 141 -3.49 6.50 -10.64
C TRP A 141 -1.98 6.60 -10.87
N ALA A 142 -1.29 7.27 -9.98
CA ALA A 142 0.16 7.32 -9.98
C ALA A 142 0.71 6.84 -8.63
N PHE A 143 1.74 6.00 -8.68
CA PHE A 143 2.51 5.56 -7.54
C PHE A 143 3.87 6.23 -7.54
N HIS A 144 4.22 6.84 -6.41
CA HIS A 144 5.53 7.44 -6.21
C HIS A 144 6.16 6.91 -4.93
N ALA A 145 7.49 6.87 -4.91
CA ALA A 145 8.26 6.66 -3.69
C ALA A 145 9.36 7.71 -3.55
N SER A 146 9.76 7.93 -2.29
CA SER A 146 10.82 8.88 -1.95
C SER A 146 11.62 8.37 -0.75
N THR A 147 12.92 8.58 -0.75
CA THR A 147 13.79 8.24 0.38
C THR A 147 13.88 9.36 1.42
N ASP A 148 13.51 10.59 1.04
CA ASP A 148 13.62 11.79 1.88
C ASP A 148 12.28 12.52 2.13
N GLY A 149 11.21 12.08 1.44
CA GLY A 149 9.88 12.70 1.51
C GLY A 149 9.76 14.01 0.73
N ALA A 150 10.84 14.47 0.09
CA ALA A 150 10.90 15.72 -0.67
C ALA A 150 10.99 15.47 -2.18
N TRP A 151 11.88 14.58 -2.60
CA TRP A 151 12.05 14.23 -4.01
C TRP A 151 11.37 12.89 -4.32
N TRP A 152 10.40 12.93 -5.26
CA TRP A 152 9.54 11.79 -5.57
C TRP A 152 9.87 11.16 -6.91
N ARG A 153 10.01 9.84 -6.93
CA ARG A 153 10.17 9.05 -8.15
C ARG A 153 8.83 8.48 -8.56
N LEU A 154 8.41 8.73 -9.79
CA LEU A 154 7.26 8.02 -10.37
C LEU A 154 7.65 6.55 -10.61
N LEU A 155 6.91 5.63 -10.00
CA LEU A 155 7.11 4.19 -10.16
C LEU A 155 6.14 3.58 -11.15
N ARG A 156 4.87 4.03 -11.11
CA ARG A 156 3.83 3.49 -11.97
C ARG A 156 2.75 4.54 -12.26
N TYR A 157 2.24 4.52 -13.50
CA TYR A 157 1.10 5.34 -13.94
C TYR A 157 0.14 4.45 -14.71
N PHE A 158 -1.11 4.32 -14.21
CA PHE A 158 -2.04 3.29 -14.67
C PHE A 158 -3.50 3.67 -14.37
N THR A 159 -4.46 2.82 -14.82
CA THR A 159 -5.87 2.90 -14.45
C THR A 159 -6.33 1.58 -13.83
N LEU A 160 -7.35 1.57 -12.99
CA LEU A 160 -8.02 0.35 -12.51
C LEU A 160 -9.34 0.08 -13.25
N GLY A 161 -9.83 1.05 -14.05
CA GLY A 161 -11.04 0.88 -14.84
C GLY A 161 -12.36 0.84 -14.06
N LEU A 162 -12.34 1.12 -12.74
CA LEU A 162 -13.50 1.11 -11.86
C LEU A 162 -13.68 2.48 -11.20
N GLU A 163 -14.96 2.89 -11.02
CA GLU A 163 -15.30 4.21 -10.48
C GLU A 163 -15.07 4.32 -8.97
N LEU A 164 -15.40 3.26 -8.24
CA LEU A 164 -15.29 3.24 -6.78
C LEU A 164 -14.03 2.49 -6.34
N VAL A 165 -13.00 3.25 -5.99
CA VAL A 165 -11.74 2.72 -5.46
C VAL A 165 -11.58 3.18 -4.02
N ARG A 166 -11.55 2.23 -3.09
CA ARG A 166 -11.17 2.47 -1.70
C ARG A 166 -9.66 2.59 -1.61
N VAL A 167 -9.17 3.37 -0.67
CA VAL A 167 -7.73 3.50 -0.39
C VAL A 167 -7.44 3.13 1.06
N GLY A 168 -6.23 2.68 1.32
CA GLY A 168 -5.87 2.33 2.69
C GLY A 168 -4.51 1.70 2.86
N PHE A 169 -4.41 0.84 3.86
CA PHE A 169 -3.16 0.30 4.36
C PHE A 169 -3.26 -1.22 4.53
N LEU A 170 -2.17 -1.90 4.23
CA LEU A 170 -2.06 -3.35 4.38
C LEU A 170 -0.67 -3.71 4.91
N ALA A 171 -0.59 -4.77 5.70
CA ALA A 171 0.65 -5.46 6.03
C ALA A 171 0.53 -6.92 5.60
N GLN A 172 1.61 -7.48 5.03
CA GLN A 172 1.66 -8.86 4.55
C GLN A 172 2.94 -9.56 4.98
N SER A 173 2.87 -10.88 5.13
CA SER A 173 4.02 -11.75 5.43
C SER A 173 3.83 -13.12 4.75
N PRO A 174 3.98 -13.20 3.41
CA PRO A 174 3.65 -14.41 2.65
C PRO A 174 4.50 -15.63 2.99
N ALA A 175 5.79 -15.41 3.25
CA ALA A 175 6.73 -16.49 3.57
C ALA A 175 7.00 -16.63 5.07
N GLY A 176 6.65 -15.61 5.87
CA GLY A 176 7.04 -15.48 7.27
C GLY A 176 5.97 -15.91 8.27
N ALA A 177 6.30 -15.67 9.53
CA ALA A 177 5.43 -15.89 10.69
C ALA A 177 4.58 -14.65 11.05
N GLY A 178 4.61 -13.62 10.22
CA GLY A 178 4.03 -12.31 10.41
C GLY A 178 5.11 -11.23 10.52
N CYS A 179 4.72 -9.97 10.30
CA CYS A 179 5.57 -8.80 10.48
C CYS A 179 4.75 -7.60 10.98
N ALA A 180 5.42 -6.58 11.48
CA ALA A 180 4.79 -5.31 11.77
C ALA A 180 5.19 -4.26 10.74
N ALA A 181 4.19 -3.54 10.21
CA ALA A 181 4.37 -2.39 9.34
C ALA A 181 3.82 -1.14 10.02
N THR A 182 4.63 -0.10 10.09
CA THR A 182 4.26 1.19 10.68
C THR A 182 4.13 2.26 9.60
N PHE A 183 3.03 3.00 9.66
CA PHE A 183 2.70 4.12 8.79
C PHE A 183 2.69 5.39 9.62
N ASP A 184 3.70 6.22 9.41
CA ASP A 184 3.86 7.50 10.08
C ASP A 184 3.69 8.66 9.09
N HIS A 185 3.56 9.88 9.59
CA HIS A 185 3.41 11.09 8.76
C HIS A 185 2.34 10.94 7.66
N VAL A 186 1.26 10.20 7.97
CA VAL A 186 0.16 10.02 7.01
C VAL A 186 -0.45 11.35 6.66
N THR A 187 -0.53 11.66 5.37
CA THR A 187 -1.15 12.87 4.85
C THR A 187 -2.16 12.55 3.76
N PHE A 188 -3.26 13.29 3.74
CA PHE A 188 -4.25 13.28 2.67
C PHE A 188 -4.46 14.71 2.21
N ARG A 189 -4.27 14.98 0.92
CA ARG A 189 -4.41 16.31 0.32
C ARG A 189 -5.30 16.23 -0.90
N PRO A 190 -6.33 17.09 -1.04
CA PRO A 190 -7.04 17.27 -2.29
C PRO A 190 -6.09 17.75 -3.40
N GLY A 191 -6.38 17.32 -4.64
CA GLY A 191 -5.59 17.68 -5.82
C GLY A 191 -4.44 16.71 -6.10
N ALA A 192 -4.02 16.68 -7.36
CA ALA A 192 -2.83 15.97 -7.83
C ALA A 192 -1.64 16.94 -7.93
N PRO A 193 -0.40 16.45 -7.89
CA PRO A 193 0.78 17.23 -8.26
C PRO A 193 0.63 17.85 -9.65
N GLU A 194 1.20 19.03 -9.85
CA GLU A 194 1.16 19.72 -11.14
C GLU A 194 1.82 18.87 -12.25
N ASN A 195 2.92 18.23 -11.91
CA ASN A 195 3.60 17.29 -12.79
C ASN A 195 3.76 15.91 -12.12
N LEU A 196 2.96 14.95 -12.56
CA LEU A 196 3.04 13.57 -12.05
C LEU A 196 4.37 12.87 -12.40
N ARG A 197 5.10 13.34 -13.43
CA ARG A 197 6.34 12.69 -13.87
C ARG A 197 7.53 12.97 -12.95
N ASP A 198 7.60 14.18 -12.41
CA ASP A 198 8.63 14.56 -11.42
C ASP A 198 8.10 14.59 -9.98
N GLY A 199 6.79 14.43 -9.82
CA GLY A 199 6.14 14.32 -8.51
C GLY A 199 5.94 15.65 -7.77
N SER A 200 6.14 16.80 -8.42
CA SER A 200 5.95 18.14 -7.85
C SER A 200 4.51 18.62 -7.89
#